data_6926b069d4047779d066b5057b942bf4
#
_entry.id   6926b069d4047779d066b5057b942bf4
#
_cell.length_a   1.000
_cell.length_b   1.000
_cell.length_c   1.000
_cell.angle_alpha   90.00
_cell.angle_beta   90.00
_cell.angle_gamma   90.00
#
_symmetry.space_group_name_H-M   'P 1'
#
loop_
_entity.id
_entity.type
_entity.pdbx_description
1 polymer ?
#
loop_
_entity_poly.entity_id
_entity_poly.type
_entity_poly.pdbx_seq_one_letter_code
_entity_poly.pdbx_strand_id
1 'polypeptide(L)'
;MSLLNRRNLLLALPIVAAACGFSPVYAPGGTGTALDGRIAVQSPEDIKGANGADAYFLVQNLEQRLGRGGSAYQLDLSLRTSEEGQAITADNDITRYSVIGTADFALIRQSDGKVAASGTVRNFTGYSATGSTVETLSGE
;
A
#
# COMPACT_ATOMS: atom_id res chain seq x y z
N MET A 1 21.69 44.97 -22.13
CA MET A 1 21.16 44.55 -20.82
C MET A 1 20.69 43.10 -20.94
N SER A 2 21.55 42.13 -20.65
CA SER A 2 21.21 40.72 -20.61
C SER A 2 21.56 40.18 -19.22
N LEU A 3 20.62 40.37 -18.27
CA LEU A 3 20.74 39.93 -16.88
C LEU A 3 20.25 38.49 -16.69
N LEU A 4 19.78 37.82 -17.74
CA LEU A 4 19.38 36.46 -17.73
C LEU A 4 20.56 35.55 -18.13
N ASN A 5 21.55 35.48 -17.26
CA ASN A 5 22.64 34.54 -17.42
C ASN A 5 22.10 33.10 -17.18
N ARG A 6 22.34 32.21 -18.11
CA ARG A 6 21.90 30.78 -18.10
C ARG A 6 22.22 30.13 -16.74
N ARG A 7 23.30 30.53 -16.10
CA ARG A 7 23.74 30.12 -14.78
C ARG A 7 22.79 30.58 -13.64
N ASN A 8 22.27 31.79 -13.75
CA ASN A 8 21.34 32.35 -12.74
C ASN A 8 19.94 31.73 -12.88
N LEU A 9 19.52 31.34 -14.09
CA LEU A 9 18.28 30.63 -14.34
C LEU A 9 18.28 29.24 -13.71
N LEU A 10 19.42 28.52 -13.77
CA LEU A 10 19.57 27.21 -13.15
C LEU A 10 19.59 27.26 -11.61
N LEU A 11 20.00 28.39 -11.03
CA LEU A 11 19.97 28.58 -9.58
C LEU A 11 18.59 29.06 -9.06
N ALA A 12 17.78 29.68 -9.93
CA ALA A 12 16.44 30.13 -9.58
C ALA A 12 15.40 28.97 -9.59
N LEU A 13 15.61 27.95 -10.39
CA LEU A 13 14.70 26.81 -10.54
C LEU A 13 14.41 26.06 -9.23
N PRO A 14 15.41 25.70 -8.40
CA PRO A 14 15.15 25.03 -7.12
C PRO A 14 14.44 25.94 -6.08
N ILE A 15 14.60 27.25 -6.17
CA ILE A 15 13.93 28.19 -5.26
C ILE A 15 12.43 28.26 -5.55
N VAL A 16 12.04 28.21 -6.84
CA VAL A 16 10.64 28.18 -7.25
C VAL A 16 9.96 26.85 -6.87
N ALA A 17 10.67 25.74 -6.96
CA ALA A 17 10.16 24.43 -6.54
C ALA A 17 9.96 24.35 -5.01
N ALA A 18 10.82 24.99 -4.23
CA ALA A 18 10.68 25.08 -2.77
C ALA A 18 9.48 25.96 -2.33
N ALA A 19 9.09 26.93 -3.16
CA ALA A 19 7.95 27.81 -2.87
C ALA A 19 6.58 27.11 -3.03
N CYS A 20 6.52 25.97 -3.71
CA CYS A 20 5.28 25.18 -3.86
C CYS A 20 4.88 24.42 -2.59
N GLY A 21 5.60 24.55 -1.47
CA GLY A 21 5.27 23.88 -0.21
C GLY A 21 5.35 22.35 -0.26
N PHE A 22 6.04 21.78 -1.25
CA PHE A 22 6.25 20.33 -1.36
C PHE A 22 7.21 19.89 -0.25
N SER A 23 6.65 19.18 0.74
CA SER A 23 7.42 18.60 1.83
C SER A 23 7.49 17.09 1.60
N PRO A 24 8.65 16.51 1.22
CA PRO A 24 8.77 15.07 1.04
C PRO A 24 8.50 14.33 2.35
N VAL A 25 7.59 13.37 2.33
CA VAL A 25 7.15 12.62 3.53
C VAL A 25 8.33 11.92 4.22
N TYR A 26 9.31 11.47 3.45
CA TYR A 26 10.50 10.76 3.94
C TYR A 26 11.76 11.64 4.02
N ALA A 27 11.64 12.97 3.92
CA ALA A 27 12.77 13.85 4.18
C ALA A 27 13.15 13.83 5.67
N PRO A 28 14.39 14.21 6.03
CA PRO A 28 14.77 14.44 7.42
C PRO A 28 13.79 15.38 8.11
N GLY A 29 13.11 14.93 9.17
CA GLY A 29 12.04 15.69 9.85
C GLY A 29 10.64 15.57 9.21
N GLY A 30 10.46 14.78 8.14
CA GLY A 30 9.14 14.51 7.56
C GLY A 30 8.31 13.53 8.41
N THR A 31 7.00 13.54 8.20
CA THR A 31 6.07 12.70 8.97
C THR A 31 6.34 11.20 8.83
N GLY A 32 6.81 10.75 7.65
CA GLY A 32 7.19 9.34 7.43
C GLY A 32 8.39 8.93 8.28
N THR A 33 9.43 9.77 8.34
CA THR A 33 10.61 9.54 9.19
C THR A 33 10.27 9.59 10.68
N ALA A 34 9.30 10.43 11.08
CA ALA A 34 8.85 10.52 12.46
C ALA A 34 8.09 9.29 12.95
N LEU A 35 7.52 8.48 12.05
CA LEU A 35 6.78 7.26 12.36
C LEU A 35 7.62 5.98 12.20
N ASP A 36 8.77 6.08 11.53
CA ASP A 36 9.66 4.93 11.29
C ASP A 36 10.13 4.30 12.62
N GLY A 37 9.98 2.98 12.73
CA GLY A 37 10.32 2.22 13.93
C GLY A 37 9.48 2.53 15.18
N ARG A 38 8.37 3.27 15.05
CA ARG A 38 7.48 3.62 16.17
C ARG A 38 6.16 2.87 16.16
N ILE A 39 5.84 2.19 15.06
CA ILE A 39 4.59 1.48 14.86
C ILE A 39 4.85 -0.03 14.99
N ALA A 40 4.13 -0.69 15.87
CA ALA A 40 4.01 -2.15 15.86
C ALA A 40 2.86 -2.55 14.93
N VAL A 41 3.14 -3.40 13.97
CA VAL A 41 2.11 -3.99 13.10
C VAL A 41 1.53 -5.22 13.78
N GLN A 42 0.23 -5.41 13.68
CA GLN A 42 -0.48 -6.59 14.18
C GLN A 42 0.10 -7.88 13.56
N SER A 43 0.13 -8.97 14.34
CA SER A 43 0.55 -10.29 13.85
C SER A 43 -0.34 -10.78 12.70
N PRO A 44 0.22 -11.48 11.70
CA PRO A 44 -0.56 -11.97 10.55
C PRO A 44 -1.77 -12.83 10.94
N GLU A 45 -1.62 -13.68 11.97
CA GLU A 45 -2.67 -14.56 12.49
C GLU A 45 -3.87 -13.83 13.09
N ASP A 46 -3.68 -12.59 13.54
CA ASP A 46 -4.72 -11.78 14.15
C ASP A 46 -5.50 -10.93 13.13
N ILE A 47 -5.04 -10.86 11.87
CA ILE A 47 -5.69 -10.07 10.83
C ILE A 47 -6.98 -10.76 10.38
N LYS A 48 -8.11 -10.16 10.73
CA LYS A 48 -9.43 -10.70 10.40
C LYS A 48 -9.70 -10.65 8.90
N GLY A 49 -10.26 -11.74 8.37
CA GLY A 49 -10.72 -11.83 6.99
C GLY A 49 -9.65 -12.06 5.94
N ALA A 50 -8.37 -12.05 6.30
CA ALA A 50 -7.26 -12.39 5.42
C ALA A 50 -7.03 -13.92 5.38
N ASN A 51 -6.59 -14.45 4.25
CA ASN A 51 -5.93 -15.75 4.26
C ASN A 51 -4.49 -15.61 4.80
N GLY A 52 -3.90 -16.70 5.28
CA GLY A 52 -2.60 -16.65 5.94
C GLY A 52 -1.46 -16.10 5.08
N ALA A 53 -1.47 -16.37 3.77
CA ALA A 53 -0.45 -15.87 2.85
C ALA A 53 -0.59 -14.35 2.63
N ASP A 54 -1.80 -13.86 2.39
CA ASP A 54 -2.06 -12.44 2.18
C ASP A 54 -1.74 -11.63 3.43
N ALA A 55 -2.14 -12.13 4.61
CA ALA A 55 -1.81 -11.52 5.89
C ALA A 55 -0.30 -11.42 6.11
N TYR A 56 0.42 -12.50 5.85
CA TYR A 56 1.87 -12.54 5.99
C TYR A 56 2.57 -11.52 5.09
N PHE A 57 2.24 -11.51 3.79
CA PHE A 57 2.83 -10.56 2.85
C PHE A 57 2.46 -9.11 3.16
N LEU A 58 1.23 -8.85 3.60
CA LEU A 58 0.81 -7.52 4.02
C LEU A 58 1.66 -7.00 5.20
N VAL A 59 1.78 -7.80 6.26
CA VAL A 59 2.58 -7.43 7.45
C VAL A 59 4.03 -7.22 7.07
N GLN A 60 4.64 -8.13 6.29
CA GLN A 60 6.03 -8.01 5.86
C GLN A 60 6.28 -6.71 5.08
N ASN A 61 5.39 -6.35 4.15
CA ASN A 61 5.51 -5.11 3.38
C ASN A 61 5.33 -3.86 4.26
N LEU A 62 4.42 -3.90 5.22
CA LEU A 62 4.22 -2.80 6.16
C LEU A 62 5.43 -2.61 7.08
N GLU A 63 5.98 -3.69 7.64
CA GLU A 63 7.17 -3.64 8.47
C GLU A 63 8.42 -3.13 7.72
N GLN A 64 8.56 -3.45 6.44
CA GLN A 64 9.64 -2.91 5.62
C GLN A 64 9.58 -1.39 5.45
N ARG A 65 8.37 -0.82 5.49
CA ARG A 65 8.13 0.62 5.26
C ARG A 65 8.02 1.43 6.55
N LEU A 66 7.53 0.81 7.63
CA LEU A 66 7.23 1.46 8.91
C LEU A 66 8.28 1.14 9.99
N GLY A 67 9.24 0.25 9.67
CA GLY A 67 10.15 -0.31 10.66
C GLY A 67 9.48 -1.42 11.49
N ARG A 68 10.26 -2.08 12.31
CA ARG A 68 9.83 -3.19 13.18
C ARG A 68 9.88 -2.84 14.65
N GLY A 69 8.99 -3.44 15.43
CA GLY A 69 9.09 -3.43 16.89
C GLY A 69 8.78 -2.10 17.56
N GLY A 70 8.00 -1.25 16.92
CA GLY A 70 7.57 0.02 17.50
C GLY A 70 6.73 -0.15 18.76
N SER A 71 6.81 0.80 19.69
CA SER A 71 6.06 0.76 20.96
C SER A 71 5.15 1.98 21.17
N ALA A 72 5.22 2.96 20.27
CA ALA A 72 4.40 4.18 20.41
C ALA A 72 2.98 3.99 19.89
N TYR A 73 2.82 3.20 18.85
CA TYR A 73 1.55 2.93 18.20
C TYR A 73 1.40 1.46 17.85
N GLN A 74 0.17 0.97 17.87
CA GLN A 74 -0.25 -0.34 17.37
C GLN A 74 -1.07 -0.12 16.10
N LEU A 75 -0.73 -0.79 15.02
CA LEU A 75 -1.50 -0.81 13.79
C LEU A 75 -2.34 -2.09 13.73
N ASP A 76 -3.65 -1.94 13.91
CA ASP A 76 -4.62 -3.01 13.76
C ASP A 76 -5.19 -3.01 12.35
N LEU A 77 -5.38 -4.21 11.80
CA LEU A 77 -5.76 -4.44 10.41
C LEU A 77 -6.91 -5.43 10.30
N SER A 78 -7.77 -5.24 9.31
CA SER A 78 -8.62 -6.28 8.76
C SER A 78 -8.56 -6.26 7.25
N LEU A 79 -8.58 -7.41 6.59
CA LEU A 79 -8.45 -7.53 5.14
C LEU A 79 -9.61 -8.36 4.59
N ARG A 80 -10.21 -7.88 3.50
CA ARG A 80 -11.22 -8.62 2.74
C ARG A 80 -10.80 -8.65 1.28
N THR A 81 -10.83 -9.83 0.69
CA THR A 81 -10.55 -10.04 -0.72
C THR A 81 -11.77 -10.66 -1.38
N SER A 82 -12.15 -10.17 -2.55
CA SER A 82 -13.21 -10.74 -3.38
C SER A 82 -12.76 -10.82 -4.83
N GLU A 83 -13.26 -11.82 -5.54
CA GLU A 83 -13.05 -12.00 -6.97
C GLU A 83 -14.34 -11.74 -7.72
N GLU A 84 -14.26 -10.99 -8.82
CA GLU A 84 -15.36 -10.70 -9.70
C GLU A 84 -14.99 -11.06 -11.15
N GLY A 85 -15.83 -11.85 -11.82
CA GLY A 85 -15.70 -12.14 -13.25
C GLY A 85 -16.02 -10.90 -14.07
N GLN A 86 -15.13 -10.53 -15.00
CA GLN A 86 -15.22 -9.27 -15.76
C GLN A 86 -15.60 -9.48 -17.23
N ALA A 87 -15.34 -10.64 -17.81
CA ALA A 87 -15.59 -10.89 -19.22
C ALA A 87 -16.14 -12.30 -19.41
N ILE A 88 -17.26 -12.39 -20.13
CA ILE A 88 -17.94 -13.64 -20.46
C ILE A 88 -17.88 -13.80 -21.97
N THR A 89 -17.42 -14.96 -22.45
CA THR A 89 -17.44 -15.31 -23.88
C THR A 89 -18.84 -15.70 -24.34
N ALA A 90 -19.01 -15.88 -25.65
CA ALA A 90 -20.27 -16.38 -26.22
C ALA A 90 -20.63 -17.79 -25.69
N ASP A 91 -19.64 -18.57 -25.27
CA ASP A 91 -19.77 -19.92 -24.68
C ASP A 91 -19.97 -19.88 -23.15
N ASN A 92 -20.18 -18.69 -22.58
CA ASN A 92 -20.41 -18.44 -21.15
C ASN A 92 -19.20 -18.69 -20.25
N ASP A 93 -17.97 -18.66 -20.80
CA ASP A 93 -16.73 -18.78 -20.02
C ASP A 93 -16.24 -17.42 -19.54
N ILE A 94 -15.83 -17.36 -18.29
CA ILE A 94 -15.21 -16.17 -17.70
C ILE A 94 -13.72 -16.17 -18.03
N THR A 95 -13.28 -15.19 -18.81
CA THR A 95 -11.88 -15.08 -19.29
C THR A 95 -11.03 -14.07 -18.55
N ARG A 96 -11.64 -13.23 -17.72
CA ARG A 96 -10.94 -12.23 -16.90
C ARG A 96 -11.59 -12.13 -15.53
N TYR A 97 -10.74 -12.10 -14.50
CA TYR A 97 -11.15 -11.86 -13.12
C TYR A 97 -10.54 -10.57 -12.60
N SER A 98 -11.30 -9.85 -11.76
CA SER A 98 -10.83 -8.74 -10.96
C SER A 98 -10.78 -9.18 -9.50
N VAL A 99 -9.62 -9.07 -8.90
CA VAL A 99 -9.43 -9.28 -7.44
C VAL A 99 -9.48 -7.93 -6.77
N ILE A 100 -10.42 -7.76 -5.86
CA ILE A 100 -10.64 -6.52 -5.10
C ILE A 100 -10.22 -6.76 -3.67
N GLY A 101 -9.21 -6.01 -3.20
CA GLY A 101 -8.77 -5.99 -1.82
C GLY A 101 -9.30 -4.76 -1.09
N THR A 102 -9.86 -4.94 0.09
CA THR A 102 -10.26 -3.86 0.99
C THR A 102 -9.60 -4.10 2.34
N ALA A 103 -8.80 -3.13 2.78
CA ALA A 103 -8.16 -3.15 4.09
C ALA A 103 -8.71 -2.01 4.96
N ASP A 104 -9.24 -2.36 6.13
CA ASP A 104 -9.54 -1.38 7.17
C ASP A 104 -8.38 -1.34 8.15
N PHE A 105 -8.01 -0.14 8.60
CA PHE A 105 -6.92 0.04 9.56
C PHE A 105 -7.30 0.97 10.69
N ALA A 106 -6.72 0.72 11.86
CA ALA A 106 -6.75 1.62 13.01
C ALA A 106 -5.35 1.73 13.63
N LEU A 107 -4.86 2.94 13.76
CA LEU A 107 -3.62 3.26 14.45
C LEU A 107 -3.93 3.67 15.87
N ILE A 108 -3.58 2.84 16.84
CA ILE A 108 -3.87 3.01 18.25
C ILE A 108 -2.63 3.52 18.97
N ARG A 109 -2.74 4.63 19.68
CA ARG A 109 -1.66 5.14 20.51
C ARG A 109 -1.55 4.31 21.78
N GLN A 110 -0.38 3.72 22.04
CA GLN A 110 -0.17 2.81 23.17
C GLN A 110 -0.23 3.49 24.53
N SER A 111 0.07 4.80 24.59
CA SER A 111 0.10 5.55 25.86
C SER A 111 -1.26 5.75 26.51
N ASP A 112 -2.34 5.86 25.72
CA ASP A 112 -3.70 6.18 26.18
C ASP A 112 -4.79 5.31 25.54
N GLY A 113 -4.43 4.37 24.66
CA GLY A 113 -5.36 3.47 23.99
C GLY A 113 -6.27 4.14 22.97
N LYS A 114 -6.03 5.41 22.62
CA LYS A 114 -6.89 6.14 21.70
C LYS A 114 -6.50 5.90 20.25
N VAL A 115 -7.51 5.84 19.39
CA VAL A 115 -7.33 5.80 17.94
C VAL A 115 -6.77 7.15 17.47
N ALA A 116 -5.54 7.15 16.99
CA ALA A 116 -4.87 8.32 16.43
C ALA A 116 -5.25 8.56 14.96
N ALA A 117 -5.46 7.48 14.20
CA ALA A 117 -5.92 7.51 12.82
C ALA A 117 -6.63 6.20 12.48
N SER A 118 -7.59 6.24 11.58
CA SER A 118 -8.25 5.06 11.03
C SER A 118 -8.73 5.34 9.62
N GLY A 119 -8.95 4.30 8.83
CA GLY A 119 -9.48 4.45 7.48
C GLY A 119 -9.65 3.12 6.78
N THR A 120 -10.14 3.21 5.55
CA THR A 120 -10.31 2.09 4.65
C THR A 120 -9.54 2.37 3.37
N VAL A 121 -8.75 1.40 2.92
CA VAL A 121 -8.05 1.42 1.64
C VAL A 121 -8.62 0.32 0.77
N ARG A 122 -8.96 0.66 -0.48
CA ARG A 122 -9.42 -0.29 -1.48
C ARG A 122 -8.49 -0.26 -2.68
N ASN A 123 -8.12 -1.42 -3.15
CA ASN A 123 -7.32 -1.59 -4.35
C ASN A 123 -7.87 -2.75 -5.18
N PHE A 124 -7.52 -2.81 -6.46
CA PHE A 124 -7.90 -3.91 -7.32
C PHE A 124 -6.75 -4.28 -8.26
N THR A 125 -6.73 -5.55 -8.65
CA THR A 125 -5.87 -6.06 -9.71
C THR A 125 -6.69 -7.01 -10.59
N GLY A 126 -6.27 -7.24 -11.82
CA GLY A 126 -6.95 -8.16 -12.73
C GLY A 126 -5.99 -9.20 -13.27
N TYR A 127 -6.49 -10.41 -13.47
CA TYR A 127 -5.77 -11.45 -14.19
C TYR A 127 -6.66 -12.08 -15.27
N SER A 128 -6.02 -12.62 -16.31
CA SER A 128 -6.72 -13.34 -17.38
C SER A 128 -6.65 -14.83 -17.09
N ALA A 129 -7.80 -15.50 -17.10
CA ALA A 129 -7.93 -16.95 -17.02
C ALA A 129 -8.30 -17.49 -18.42
N THR A 130 -7.31 -17.49 -19.33
CA THR A 130 -7.45 -18.08 -20.66
C THR A 130 -6.87 -19.49 -20.63
N GLY A 131 -7.73 -20.49 -20.67
CA GLY A 131 -7.37 -21.92 -20.67
C GLY A 131 -7.36 -22.52 -19.26
N SER A 132 -7.87 -23.74 -19.13
CA SER A 132 -7.72 -24.49 -17.88
C SER A 132 -6.26 -24.92 -17.74
N THR A 133 -5.66 -24.62 -16.62
CA THR A 133 -4.31 -25.10 -16.23
C THR A 133 -4.21 -26.63 -16.18
N VAL A 134 -5.33 -27.32 -16.31
CA VAL A 134 -5.43 -28.79 -16.31
C VAL A 134 -5.10 -29.37 -17.70
N GLU A 135 -5.33 -28.64 -18.79
CA GLU A 135 -5.00 -29.11 -20.15
C GLU A 135 -3.51 -29.06 -20.48
N THR A 136 -2.75 -28.18 -19.83
CA THR A 136 -1.30 -28.07 -20.05
C THR A 136 -0.47 -29.13 -19.34
N LEU A 137 -1.04 -29.83 -18.36
CA LEU A 137 -0.35 -30.89 -17.62
C LEU A 137 -0.67 -32.32 -18.12
N SER A 138 -1.65 -32.46 -19.01
CA SER A 138 -2.03 -33.76 -19.59
C SER A 138 -1.52 -33.96 -21.03
N GLY A 139 -0.67 -33.11 -21.53
CA GLY A 139 -0.10 -33.11 -22.87
C GLY A 139 1.32 -33.65 -22.99
N GLU A 140 1.83 -34.49 -22.02
CA GLU A 140 3.05 -35.26 -22.14
C GLU A 140 2.77 -36.75 -22.00
#